data_f1192e3a2719b828388a8fb084302afe
#
_entry.id   f1192e3a2719b828388a8fb084302afe
#
_cell.length_a   1.000
_cell.length_b   1.000
_cell.length_c   1.000
_cell.angle_alpha   90.00
_cell.angle_beta   90.00
_cell.angle_gamma   90.00
#
_symmetry.space_group_name_H-M   'P 1'
#
loop_
_entity.id
_entity.type
_entity.pdbx_description
1 polymer ?
#
loop_
_entity_poly.entity_id
_entity_poly.type
_entity_poly.pdbx_seq_one_letter_code
_entity_poly.pdbx_strand_id
1 'polypeptide(L)'
;LTNCITVPLKVPAEAEIVLEGHVSFTEYGDEGPYGDHTGYYNAIEPFPVFNLSAITTRTNPIYLSTFTGRPPDEPSVLGEALNELFIPLLTQQFPEIIDFWLPPEGCSYRVAVVSIKKAYPGHAKRIMMAVWSYLRQFLYTKLVIVVDDDINARDWKDVIWAISTRMDPVRDITLVEHTPIDYLD
;
A
#
# COMPACT_ATOMS: atom_id res chain seq x y z
N LEU A 1 18.82 1.56 -24.11
CA LEU A 1 17.58 1.17 -24.76
C LEU A 1 17.89 0.44 -26.07
N THR A 2 17.07 -0.55 -26.43
CA THR A 2 17.09 -1.26 -27.73
C THR A 2 15.69 -1.22 -28.35
N ASN A 3 15.60 -1.45 -29.65
CA ASN A 3 14.31 -1.53 -30.32
C ASN A 3 13.63 -2.86 -30.03
N CYS A 4 12.32 -2.86 -29.89
CA CYS A 4 11.49 -4.05 -29.96
C CYS A 4 11.56 -4.69 -31.35
N ILE A 5 11.18 -5.97 -31.45
CA ILE A 5 11.21 -6.73 -32.70
C ILE A 5 9.92 -6.54 -33.49
N THR A 6 8.77 -6.51 -32.81
CA THR A 6 7.44 -6.56 -33.44
C THR A 6 6.64 -5.28 -33.30
N VAL A 7 7.04 -4.38 -32.38
CA VAL A 7 6.33 -3.10 -32.14
C VAL A 7 7.31 -1.93 -32.23
N PRO A 8 6.88 -0.72 -32.64
CA PRO A 8 7.76 0.44 -32.82
C PRO A 8 8.08 1.14 -31.49
N LEU A 9 8.50 0.37 -30.46
CA LEU A 9 8.84 0.84 -29.14
C LEU A 9 10.29 0.52 -28.79
N LYS A 10 10.81 1.14 -27.75
CA LYS A 10 12.13 0.87 -27.19
C LYS A 10 12.00 0.40 -25.74
N VAL A 11 12.78 -0.60 -25.39
CA VAL A 11 12.85 -1.22 -24.09
C VAL A 11 14.26 -1.14 -23.50
N PRO A 12 14.46 -1.34 -22.19
CA PRO A 12 15.79 -1.49 -21.61
C PRO A 12 16.56 -2.63 -22.31
N ALA A 13 17.79 -2.32 -22.76
CA ALA A 13 18.61 -3.30 -23.51
C ALA A 13 19.03 -4.51 -22.64
N GLU A 14 18.99 -4.34 -21.31
CA GLU A 14 19.40 -5.37 -20.33
C GLU A 14 18.22 -5.99 -19.60
N ALA A 15 16.99 -5.81 -20.12
CA ALA A 15 15.82 -6.47 -19.55
C ALA A 15 15.98 -8.00 -19.58
N GLU A 16 15.58 -8.65 -18.49
CA GLU A 16 15.68 -10.11 -18.39
C GLU A 16 14.69 -10.79 -19.34
N ILE A 17 13.48 -10.27 -19.41
CA ILE A 17 12.39 -10.76 -20.25
C ILE A 17 11.64 -9.56 -20.82
N VAL A 18 11.31 -9.57 -22.10
CA VAL A 18 10.45 -8.58 -22.76
C VAL A 18 9.29 -9.30 -23.44
N LEU A 19 8.09 -8.85 -23.13
CA LEU A 19 6.86 -9.27 -23.80
C LEU A 19 6.42 -8.15 -24.72
N GLU A 20 6.32 -8.43 -26.01
CA GLU A 20 5.88 -7.47 -27.02
C GLU A 20 4.49 -7.83 -27.51
N GLY A 21 3.62 -6.85 -27.71
CA GLY A 21 2.27 -7.11 -28.16
C GLY A 21 1.40 -5.87 -28.18
N HIS A 22 0.10 -6.10 -28.24
CA HIS A 22 -0.93 -5.07 -28.31
C HIS A 22 -2.06 -5.35 -27.32
N VAL A 23 -2.57 -4.30 -26.71
CA VAL A 23 -3.81 -4.34 -25.92
C VAL A 23 -4.94 -3.79 -26.79
N SER A 24 -6.01 -4.57 -26.95
CA SER A 24 -7.22 -4.13 -27.63
C SER A 24 -8.08 -3.28 -26.69
N PHE A 25 -8.70 -2.22 -27.21
CA PHE A 25 -9.69 -1.44 -26.45
C PHE A 25 -11.07 -2.10 -26.43
N THR A 26 -11.26 -3.16 -27.19
CA THR A 26 -12.58 -3.81 -27.37
C THR A 26 -12.57 -5.30 -27.02
N GLU A 27 -11.40 -5.88 -26.78
CA GLU A 27 -11.24 -7.29 -26.43
C GLU A 27 -10.99 -7.42 -24.95
N TYR A 28 -11.87 -8.12 -24.22
CA TYR A 28 -11.79 -8.37 -22.80
C TYR A 28 -11.88 -9.86 -22.55
N GLY A 29 -11.11 -10.34 -21.57
CA GLY A 29 -11.12 -11.70 -21.09
C GLY A 29 -11.32 -11.71 -19.58
N ASP A 30 -11.87 -12.80 -19.06
CA ASP A 30 -12.02 -13.00 -17.62
C ASP A 30 -10.64 -13.18 -16.96
N GLU A 31 -10.35 -12.36 -15.95
CA GLU A 31 -9.17 -12.46 -15.11
C GLU A 31 -9.54 -12.85 -13.69
N GLY A 32 -8.78 -13.79 -13.12
CA GLY A 32 -9.03 -14.30 -11.78
C GLY A 32 -9.80 -15.63 -11.76
N PRO A 33 -10.19 -16.12 -10.55
CA PRO A 33 -9.75 -15.57 -9.27
C PRO A 33 -8.29 -15.94 -8.98
N TYR A 34 -7.54 -15.04 -8.36
CA TYR A 34 -6.19 -15.34 -7.87
C TYR A 34 -6.02 -14.84 -6.42
N GLY A 35 -5.05 -15.43 -5.70
CA GLY A 35 -4.74 -15.02 -4.33
C GLY A 35 -4.02 -13.68 -4.28
N ASP A 36 -4.44 -12.79 -3.38
CA ASP A 36 -3.92 -11.45 -3.25
C ASP A 36 -3.27 -11.21 -1.87
N HIS A 37 -2.57 -10.09 -1.74
CA HIS A 37 -1.88 -9.67 -0.51
C HIS A 37 -2.80 -9.46 0.70
N THR A 38 -4.10 -9.41 0.48
CA THR A 38 -5.10 -9.40 1.55
C THR A 38 -5.29 -10.78 2.20
N GLY A 39 -4.80 -11.85 1.57
CA GLY A 39 -5.00 -13.23 1.99
C GLY A 39 -6.31 -13.85 1.49
N TYR A 40 -7.02 -13.17 0.61
CA TYR A 40 -8.24 -13.65 -0.02
C TYR A 40 -8.08 -13.75 -1.53
N TYR A 41 -8.97 -14.51 -2.17
CA TYR A 41 -9.09 -14.51 -3.62
C TYR A 41 -9.92 -13.33 -4.09
N ASN A 42 -9.45 -12.66 -5.16
CA ASN A 42 -10.21 -11.61 -5.81
C ASN A 42 -11.39 -12.18 -6.61
N ALA A 43 -12.32 -11.30 -7.00
CA ALA A 43 -13.39 -11.65 -7.91
C ALA A 43 -12.86 -11.89 -9.34
N ILE A 44 -13.64 -12.64 -10.14
CA ILE A 44 -13.40 -12.72 -11.59
C ILE A 44 -13.96 -11.45 -12.22
N GLU A 45 -13.14 -10.74 -12.99
CA GLU A 45 -13.53 -9.51 -13.66
C GLU A 45 -13.00 -9.46 -15.11
N PRO A 46 -13.69 -8.74 -16.01
CA PRO A 46 -13.22 -8.58 -17.38
C PRO A 46 -12.08 -7.55 -17.45
N PHE A 47 -10.92 -7.99 -17.94
CA PHE A 47 -9.75 -7.13 -18.18
C PHE A 47 -9.38 -7.11 -19.67
N PRO A 48 -8.75 -6.01 -20.16
CA PRO A 48 -8.24 -5.93 -21.52
C PRO A 48 -7.23 -7.04 -21.81
N VAL A 49 -7.39 -7.72 -22.93
CA VAL A 49 -6.48 -8.79 -23.36
C VAL A 49 -5.22 -8.22 -23.98
N PHE A 50 -4.06 -8.68 -23.51
CA PHE A 50 -2.77 -8.41 -24.13
C PHE A 50 -2.44 -9.51 -25.15
N ASN A 51 -2.49 -9.14 -26.43
CA ASN A 51 -2.17 -10.03 -27.55
C ASN A 51 -0.66 -10.05 -27.78
N LEU A 52 -0.01 -11.13 -27.36
CA LEU A 52 1.43 -11.31 -27.42
C LEU A 52 1.90 -11.56 -28.87
N SER A 53 2.89 -10.79 -29.34
CA SER A 53 3.50 -10.95 -30.65
C SER A 53 4.93 -11.50 -30.61
N ALA A 54 5.68 -11.23 -29.55
CA ALA A 54 7.02 -11.77 -29.32
C ALA A 54 7.38 -11.84 -27.85
N ILE A 55 8.24 -12.80 -27.52
CA ILE A 55 8.94 -12.90 -26.24
C ILE A 55 10.43 -12.91 -26.52
N THR A 56 11.18 -11.98 -25.94
CA THR A 56 12.63 -11.98 -25.96
C THR A 56 13.19 -12.07 -24.56
N THR A 57 14.31 -12.78 -24.42
CA THR A 57 14.96 -13.00 -23.12
C THR A 57 16.46 -12.81 -23.25
N ARG A 58 17.11 -12.50 -22.14
CA ARG A 58 18.57 -12.65 -22.03
C ARG A 58 18.96 -14.14 -22.09
N THR A 59 20.22 -14.39 -22.36
CA THR A 59 20.79 -15.71 -22.13
C THR A 59 20.81 -15.96 -20.61
N ASN A 60 20.16 -17.03 -20.16
CA ASN A 60 19.96 -17.34 -18.74
C ASN A 60 19.23 -16.24 -17.96
N PRO A 61 17.98 -15.91 -18.32
CA PRO A 61 17.23 -14.84 -17.68
C PRO A 61 16.87 -15.18 -16.22
N ILE A 62 16.86 -14.16 -15.38
CA ILE A 62 16.36 -14.26 -14.01
C ILE A 62 14.90 -13.80 -14.00
N TYR A 63 14.01 -14.68 -13.57
CA TYR A 63 12.59 -14.32 -13.35
C TYR A 63 12.37 -13.99 -11.88
N LEU A 64 12.02 -12.73 -11.60
CA LEU A 64 11.65 -12.30 -10.27
C LEU A 64 10.22 -12.76 -9.99
N SER A 65 10.06 -13.54 -8.94
CA SER A 65 8.76 -14.03 -8.47
C SER A 65 8.60 -13.68 -7.00
N THR A 66 7.38 -13.33 -6.60
CA THR A 66 7.02 -13.05 -5.21
C THR A 66 5.85 -13.93 -4.80
N PHE A 67 5.85 -14.33 -3.54
CA PHE A 67 4.70 -14.99 -2.93
C PHE A 67 3.78 -13.93 -2.31
N THR A 68 2.51 -13.98 -2.66
CA THR A 68 1.48 -13.05 -2.19
C THR A 68 0.41 -13.80 -1.44
N GLY A 69 0.03 -13.30 -0.26
CA GLY A 69 -1.00 -13.92 0.56
C GLY A 69 -1.23 -13.15 1.87
N ARG A 70 -1.79 -13.82 2.85
CA ARG A 70 -1.96 -13.23 4.16
C ARG A 70 -0.58 -12.87 4.77
N PRO A 71 -0.35 -11.63 5.22
CA PRO A 71 0.91 -11.25 5.87
C PRO A 71 1.26 -12.13 7.08
N PRO A 72 2.58 -12.38 7.34
CA PRO A 72 3.72 -11.82 6.60
C PRO A 72 3.98 -12.51 5.26
N ASP A 73 4.19 -11.71 4.23
CA ASP A 73 4.52 -12.13 2.86
C ASP A 73 5.56 -11.19 2.24
N GLU A 74 6.05 -11.44 1.02
CA GLU A 74 7.03 -10.57 0.37
C GLU A 74 6.50 -9.14 0.13
N PRO A 75 5.25 -8.90 -0.29
CA PRO A 75 4.68 -7.56 -0.35
C PRO A 75 4.73 -6.80 0.96
N SER A 76 4.53 -7.44 2.11
CA SER A 76 4.61 -6.77 3.41
C SER A 76 6.01 -6.32 3.76
N VAL A 77 7.04 -7.09 3.41
CA VAL A 77 8.45 -6.71 3.59
C VAL A 77 8.83 -5.53 2.70
N LEU A 78 8.36 -5.53 1.44
CA LEU A 78 8.53 -4.38 0.53
C LEU A 78 7.80 -3.15 1.06
N GLY A 79 6.61 -3.33 1.64
CA GLY A 79 5.83 -2.27 2.27
C GLY A 79 6.57 -1.62 3.44
N GLU A 80 7.23 -2.39 4.30
CA GLU A 80 8.07 -1.87 5.38
C GLU A 80 9.22 -1.02 4.84
N ALA A 81 9.94 -1.50 3.83
CA ALA A 81 11.05 -0.76 3.23
C ALA A 81 10.58 0.56 2.59
N LEU A 82 9.45 0.55 1.90
CA LEU A 82 8.84 1.75 1.34
C LEU A 82 8.37 2.72 2.42
N ASN A 83 7.80 2.23 3.52
CA ASN A 83 7.39 3.04 4.65
C ASN A 83 8.59 3.84 5.20
N GLU A 84 9.73 3.19 5.43
CA GLU A 84 10.96 3.86 5.89
C GLU A 84 11.45 4.96 4.93
N LEU A 85 11.31 4.76 3.62
CA LEU A 85 11.71 5.75 2.62
C LEU A 85 10.79 6.98 2.61
N PHE A 86 9.49 6.80 2.90
CA PHE A 86 8.50 7.87 2.80
C PHE A 86 8.24 8.64 4.12
N ILE A 87 8.56 8.06 5.28
CA ILE A 87 8.42 8.74 6.58
C ILE A 87 9.08 10.13 6.60
N PRO A 88 10.33 10.32 6.11
CA PRO A 88 10.95 11.64 6.11
C PRO A 88 10.18 12.71 5.32
N LEU A 89 9.48 12.33 4.25
CA LEU A 89 8.65 13.26 3.49
C LEU A 89 7.38 13.65 4.28
N LEU A 90 6.80 12.68 4.97
CA LEU A 90 5.63 12.90 5.81
C LEU A 90 5.98 13.81 7.00
N THR A 91 7.09 13.55 7.69
CA THR A 91 7.54 14.36 8.83
C THR A 91 7.99 15.77 8.43
N GLN A 92 8.44 15.96 7.19
CA GLN A 92 8.71 17.29 6.65
C GLN A 92 7.42 18.13 6.55
N GLN A 93 6.31 17.52 6.18
CA GLN A 93 5.01 18.17 6.07
C GLN A 93 4.31 18.30 7.44
N PHE A 94 4.50 17.32 8.31
CA PHE A 94 3.90 17.24 9.64
C PHE A 94 4.96 16.97 10.69
N PRO A 95 5.70 18.02 11.13
CA PRO A 95 6.86 17.87 12.02
C PRO A 95 6.51 17.37 13.42
N GLU A 96 5.24 17.36 13.79
CA GLU A 96 4.74 16.75 15.01
C GLU A 96 4.72 15.22 15.00
N ILE A 97 4.81 14.59 13.82
CA ILE A 97 4.87 13.13 13.69
C ILE A 97 6.26 12.66 14.07
N ILE A 98 6.34 11.77 15.06
CA ILE A 98 7.57 11.15 15.54
C ILE A 98 7.83 9.86 14.80
N ASP A 99 6.79 9.02 14.62
CA ASP A 99 6.84 7.81 13.84
C ASP A 99 5.51 7.56 13.13
N PHE A 100 5.59 6.92 11.98
CA PHE A 100 4.45 6.53 11.16
C PHE A 100 4.66 5.08 10.72
N TRP A 101 3.78 4.21 11.13
CA TRP A 101 3.88 2.78 10.85
C TRP A 101 2.65 2.25 10.14
N LEU A 102 2.89 1.54 9.06
CA LEU A 102 1.89 0.74 8.35
C LEU A 102 2.15 -0.73 8.72
N PRO A 103 1.43 -1.29 9.68
CA PRO A 103 1.67 -2.66 10.14
C PRO A 103 1.38 -3.67 9.03
N PRO A 104 2.18 -4.76 8.90
CA PRO A 104 1.94 -5.81 7.92
C PRO A 104 0.52 -6.38 7.96
N GLU A 105 -0.05 -6.51 9.16
CA GLU A 105 -1.42 -6.97 9.37
C GLU A 105 -2.49 -6.05 8.77
N GLY A 106 -2.13 -4.79 8.53
CA GLY A 106 -2.96 -3.81 7.83
C GLY A 106 -2.95 -3.96 6.32
N CYS A 107 -2.32 -4.98 5.77
CA CYS A 107 -2.27 -5.28 4.34
C CYS A 107 -1.94 -4.01 3.52
N SER A 108 -0.72 -3.52 3.62
CA SER A 108 -0.18 -2.30 3.04
C SER A 108 -0.58 -1.02 3.80
N TYR A 109 -1.71 -0.40 3.51
CA TYR A 109 -2.08 0.92 4.04
C TYR A 109 -3.46 0.98 4.73
N ARG A 110 -4.12 -0.17 4.94
CA ARG A 110 -5.46 -0.19 5.54
C ARG A 110 -5.48 0.17 7.02
N VAL A 111 -4.34 0.00 7.70
CA VAL A 111 -4.13 0.46 9.08
C VAL A 111 -2.89 1.33 9.11
N ALA A 112 -2.97 2.46 9.79
CA ALA A 112 -1.83 3.32 10.08
C ALA A 112 -1.76 3.61 11.58
N VAL A 113 -0.59 3.47 12.19
CA VAL A 113 -0.31 3.88 13.56
C VAL A 113 0.65 5.04 13.53
N VAL A 114 0.29 6.15 14.18
CA VAL A 114 1.04 7.41 14.12
C VAL A 114 1.36 7.88 15.53
N SER A 115 2.63 7.95 15.87
CA SER A 115 3.10 8.57 17.11
C SER A 115 3.34 10.05 16.89
N ILE A 116 2.77 10.90 17.73
CA ILE A 116 2.90 12.36 17.62
C ILE A 116 3.30 13.03 18.92
N LYS A 117 4.03 14.11 18.81
CA LYS A 117 4.22 15.07 19.91
C LYS A 117 3.02 16.00 19.97
N LYS A 118 2.05 15.61 20.77
CA LYS A 118 0.79 16.35 20.92
C LYS A 118 1.02 17.70 21.60
N ALA A 119 0.54 18.80 20.98
CA ALA A 119 0.76 20.15 21.45
C ALA A 119 -0.53 20.84 21.96
N TYR A 120 -1.72 20.37 21.55
CA TYR A 120 -3.00 21.00 21.89
C TYR A 120 -4.17 20.00 21.82
N PRO A 121 -5.31 20.30 22.46
CA PRO A 121 -6.53 19.46 22.32
C PRO A 121 -6.99 19.38 20.86
N GLY A 122 -7.35 18.17 20.41
CA GLY A 122 -7.77 17.93 19.02
C GLY A 122 -6.63 17.72 18.02
N HIS A 123 -5.37 17.80 18.44
CA HIS A 123 -4.22 17.59 17.55
C HIS A 123 -4.22 16.19 16.91
N ALA A 124 -4.58 15.15 17.66
CA ALA A 124 -4.72 13.80 17.12
C ALA A 124 -5.73 13.74 15.96
N LYS A 125 -6.90 14.40 16.11
CA LYS A 125 -7.91 14.42 15.02
C LYS A 125 -7.42 15.16 13.78
N ARG A 126 -6.64 16.23 13.94
CA ARG A 126 -5.98 16.91 12.81
C ARG A 126 -5.06 15.95 12.07
N ILE A 127 -4.28 15.14 12.77
CA ILE A 127 -3.37 14.17 12.15
C ILE A 127 -4.14 13.04 11.46
N MET A 128 -5.23 12.54 12.05
CA MET A 128 -6.11 11.57 11.36
C MET A 128 -6.58 12.10 10.01
N MET A 129 -7.11 13.33 9.97
CA MET A 129 -7.55 13.98 8.73
C MET A 129 -6.38 14.23 7.75
N ALA A 130 -5.21 14.60 8.27
CA ALA A 130 -4.01 14.80 7.48
C ALA A 130 -3.58 13.50 6.78
N VAL A 131 -3.55 12.36 7.49
CA VAL A 131 -3.21 11.06 6.91
C VAL A 131 -4.17 10.72 5.77
N TRP A 132 -5.48 10.78 5.99
CA TRP A 132 -6.48 10.46 4.98
C TRP A 132 -6.43 11.37 3.74
N SER A 133 -5.88 12.58 3.84
CA SER A 133 -5.81 13.55 2.73
C SER A 133 -4.43 13.70 2.10
N TYR A 134 -3.38 13.11 2.67
CA TYR A 134 -1.99 13.38 2.26
C TYR A 134 -1.63 12.73 0.93
N LEU A 135 -1.85 11.43 0.79
CA LEU A 135 -1.59 10.67 -0.43
C LEU A 135 -2.86 9.93 -0.85
N ARG A 136 -3.02 9.75 -2.17
CA ARG A 136 -4.21 9.10 -2.73
C ARG A 136 -4.52 7.75 -2.10
N GLN A 137 -3.51 6.90 -1.87
CA GLN A 137 -3.69 5.57 -1.27
C GLN A 137 -4.18 5.61 0.18
N PHE A 138 -3.91 6.67 0.93
CA PHE A 138 -4.38 6.81 2.31
C PHE A 138 -5.86 7.14 2.44
N LEU A 139 -6.54 7.47 1.33
CA LEU A 139 -8.01 7.54 1.31
C LEU A 139 -8.64 6.18 1.65
N TYR A 140 -7.94 5.09 1.37
CA TYR A 140 -8.38 3.71 1.62
C TYR A 140 -7.96 3.18 2.99
N THR A 141 -7.30 3.99 3.82
CA THR A 141 -6.94 3.60 5.18
C THR A 141 -8.18 3.53 6.05
N LYS A 142 -8.52 2.30 6.48
CA LYS A 142 -9.72 2.02 7.27
C LYS A 142 -9.59 2.49 8.71
N LEU A 143 -8.38 2.40 9.27
CA LEU A 143 -8.11 2.72 10.67
C LEU A 143 -6.83 3.53 10.79
N VAL A 144 -6.95 4.74 11.33
CA VAL A 144 -5.81 5.58 11.73
C VAL A 144 -5.78 5.68 13.25
N ILE A 145 -4.75 5.13 13.87
CA ILE A 145 -4.51 5.16 15.31
C ILE A 145 -3.45 6.22 15.59
N VAL A 146 -3.79 7.24 16.37
CA VAL A 146 -2.84 8.27 16.76
C VAL A 146 -2.54 8.13 18.24
N VAL A 147 -1.26 7.99 18.58
CA VAL A 147 -0.75 7.81 19.94
C VAL A 147 0.21 8.93 20.33
N ASP A 148 0.45 9.09 21.62
CA ASP A 148 1.42 10.05 22.14
C ASP A 148 2.86 9.57 21.90
N ASP A 149 3.84 10.47 22.02
CA ASP A 149 5.26 10.24 21.73
C ASP A 149 5.99 9.31 22.72
N ASP A 150 5.36 8.95 23.82
CA ASP A 150 5.85 7.93 24.75
C ASP A 150 5.41 6.50 24.40
N ILE A 151 4.63 6.32 23.34
CA ILE A 151 4.14 5.03 22.86
C ILE A 151 4.95 4.59 21.63
N ASN A 152 5.45 3.36 21.67
CA ASN A 152 6.07 2.75 20.49
C ASN A 152 4.99 2.37 19.46
N ALA A 153 4.86 3.15 18.40
CA ALA A 153 3.88 2.91 17.34
C ALA A 153 4.06 1.55 16.64
N ARG A 154 5.26 0.94 16.73
CA ARG A 154 5.61 -0.34 16.09
C ARG A 154 5.45 -1.55 17.01
N ASP A 155 4.99 -1.35 18.23
CA ASP A 155 4.68 -2.43 19.18
C ASP A 155 3.17 -2.47 19.45
N TRP A 156 2.50 -3.46 18.89
CA TRP A 156 1.07 -3.67 19.11
C TRP A 156 0.68 -3.79 20.59
N LYS A 157 1.55 -4.31 21.44
CA LYS A 157 1.27 -4.42 22.87
C LYS A 157 1.19 -3.05 23.52
N ASP A 158 2.11 -2.16 23.16
CA ASP A 158 2.15 -0.78 23.64
C ASP A 158 0.97 0.02 23.09
N VAL A 159 0.68 -0.11 21.79
CA VAL A 159 -0.47 0.54 21.15
C VAL A 159 -1.80 0.09 21.77
N ILE A 160 -2.01 -1.21 21.96
CA ILE A 160 -3.23 -1.74 22.58
C ILE A 160 -3.36 -1.29 24.04
N TRP A 161 -2.24 -1.27 24.78
CA TRP A 161 -2.23 -0.74 26.13
C TRP A 161 -2.65 0.74 26.15
N ALA A 162 -2.14 1.57 25.25
CA ALA A 162 -2.50 2.99 25.14
C ALA A 162 -3.99 3.15 24.81
N ILE A 163 -4.52 2.40 23.83
CA ILE A 163 -5.93 2.39 23.50
C ILE A 163 -6.79 2.04 24.74
N SER A 164 -6.39 1.01 25.46
CA SER A 164 -7.17 0.49 26.60
C SER A 164 -7.19 1.44 27.82
N THR A 165 -6.14 2.24 27.98
CA THR A 165 -5.93 3.05 29.18
C THR A 165 -6.14 4.56 29.01
N ARG A 166 -6.00 5.08 27.77
CA ARG A 166 -5.98 6.52 27.49
C ARG A 166 -7.15 6.99 26.63
N MET A 167 -7.78 6.09 25.87
CA MET A 167 -8.86 6.41 24.94
C MET A 167 -10.21 6.38 25.64
N ASP A 168 -11.05 7.37 25.32
CA ASP A 168 -12.50 7.36 25.57
C ASP A 168 -13.23 7.23 24.22
N PRO A 169 -14.04 6.17 24.01
CA PRO A 169 -14.65 5.93 22.69
C PRO A 169 -15.54 7.08 22.20
N VAL A 170 -16.23 7.79 23.10
CA VAL A 170 -17.11 8.90 22.71
C VAL A 170 -16.32 10.14 22.30
N ARG A 171 -15.23 10.42 23.00
CA ARG A 171 -14.40 11.61 22.77
C ARG A 171 -13.41 11.42 21.62
N ASP A 172 -12.77 10.25 21.53
CA ASP A 172 -11.53 10.07 20.78
C ASP A 172 -11.72 9.35 19.43
N ILE A 173 -12.85 8.64 19.22
CA ILE A 173 -13.16 8.06 17.93
C ILE A 173 -13.72 9.12 16.97
N THR A 174 -13.32 9.03 15.72
CA THR A 174 -13.88 9.79 14.61
C THR A 174 -14.27 8.82 13.51
N LEU A 175 -15.56 8.75 13.19
CA LEU A 175 -16.08 7.96 12.08
C LEU A 175 -16.31 8.87 10.89
N VAL A 176 -15.81 8.45 9.73
CA VAL A 176 -15.99 9.14 8.44
C VAL A 176 -16.68 8.15 7.50
N GLU A 177 -17.93 8.48 7.15
CA GLU A 177 -18.76 7.64 6.30
C GLU A 177 -18.56 8.00 4.82
N HIS A 178 -18.89 7.06 3.93
CA HIS A 178 -18.89 7.23 2.47
C HIS A 178 -17.51 7.61 1.91
N THR A 179 -16.45 7.12 2.52
CA THR A 179 -15.10 7.23 1.96
C THR A 179 -14.92 6.30 0.76
N PRO A 180 -14.01 6.60 -0.17
CA PRO A 180 -13.65 5.68 -1.23
C PRO A 180 -13.20 4.33 -0.67
N ILE A 181 -13.58 3.27 -1.35
CA ILE A 181 -13.10 1.90 -1.06
C ILE A 181 -11.99 1.54 -2.03
N ASP A 182 -11.08 0.67 -1.59
CA ASP A 182 -10.08 0.09 -2.48
C ASP A 182 -10.73 -0.96 -3.39
N TYR A 183 -10.17 -1.10 -4.58
CA TYR A 183 -10.57 -2.09 -5.57
C TYR A 183 -10.58 -3.54 -5.01
N LEU A 184 -9.69 -3.82 -4.06
CA LEU A 184 -9.53 -5.13 -3.43
C LEU A 184 -10.31 -5.29 -2.10
N ASP A 185 -11.26 -4.42 -1.80
CA ASP A 185 -12.10 -4.50 -0.60
C ASP A 185 -13.37 -5.31 -0.79
#